data_ed73587fc1f41d422ce5ade132c9f276
#
_entry.id   ed73587fc1f41d422ce5ade132c9f276
#
_cell.length_a   1.000
_cell.length_b   1.000
_cell.length_c   1.000
_cell.angle_alpha   90.00
_cell.angle_beta   90.00
_cell.angle_gamma   90.00
#
_symmetry.space_group_name_H-M   'P 1'
#
loop_
_entity.id
_entity.type
_entity.pdbx_description
1 polymer ?
#
loop_
_entity_poly.entity_id
_entity_poly.type
_entity_poly.pdbx_seq_one_letter_code
_entity_poly.pdbx_strand_id
1 'polypeptide(L)'
;MHNDSNPHRGAARLSRREWLARAMAATMAAGLAWPALGAVPPAGGVTTRRIASSGEELPLVGLGSWISFNVGRDQAARESSTEVVRAFFAAGGRLIDSSPMYGSSQPTIGHALARLGHPAPLFSAEKVWIGDPAQGAAQMAASAAFWGVSRFDLMQVHNLLSWREHLPRLFEMKAAGRLRYVGITTSEGRRHSELEQIMRTQPIDFVQLSYNLLDREVEQRLLPLAQQRGIAVIVNRPFRQGSLLETLQRHRLPAWAAGIDCDSWAQVALKFVVSHPAVTCAIPATSQVAHVRQNMGAARGRLPDAALRSRMAAEVAAL
;
A
#
# COMPACT_ATOMS: atom_id res chain seq x y z
N MET A 1 46.37 79.44 -2.12
CA MET A 1 45.92 79.24 -0.75
C MET A 1 45.33 77.83 -0.74
N HIS A 2 46.13 76.88 -0.32
CA HIS A 2 46.04 76.10 0.92
C HIS A 2 44.66 75.39 1.04
N ASN A 3 44.50 74.10 1.11
CA ASN A 3 45.09 73.19 2.06
C ASN A 3 44.91 71.75 1.66
N ASP A 4 45.94 70.94 1.95
CA ASP A 4 46.00 69.49 1.97
C ASP A 4 45.00 68.87 3.00
N SER A 5 44.53 67.69 2.73
CA SER A 5 44.45 66.66 3.75
C SER A 5 44.01 65.33 3.13
N ASN A 6 44.98 64.44 2.96
CA ASN A 6 44.79 62.99 2.84
C ASN A 6 44.71 62.36 4.26
N PRO A 7 43.85 61.40 4.49
CA PRO A 7 44.28 60.35 5.42
C PRO A 7 44.14 58.92 4.84
N HIS A 8 45.25 58.30 4.72
CA HIS A 8 45.36 56.82 4.70
C HIS A 8 44.66 56.20 5.88
N ARG A 9 43.63 55.42 5.65
CA ARG A 9 43.12 54.45 6.64
C ARG A 9 43.70 53.07 6.35
N GLY A 10 44.55 52.61 7.28
CA GLY A 10 45.22 51.35 7.29
C GLY A 10 44.19 50.18 7.36
N ALA A 11 44.43 49.22 6.51
CA ALA A 11 43.73 47.92 6.57
C ALA A 11 44.23 47.16 7.83
N ALA A 12 43.33 46.97 8.80
CA ALA A 12 43.60 46.15 9.97
C ALA A 12 43.86 44.68 9.53
N ARG A 13 45.08 44.22 9.78
CA ARG A 13 45.46 42.81 9.59
C ARG A 13 44.79 41.96 10.70
N LEU A 14 43.86 41.11 10.32
CA LEU A 14 43.26 40.12 11.22
C LEU A 14 44.34 39.19 11.79
N SER A 15 44.26 38.89 13.09
CA SER A 15 45.14 37.99 13.78
C SER A 15 44.92 36.53 13.31
N ARG A 16 45.93 35.66 13.43
CA ARG A 16 45.79 34.21 13.11
C ARG A 16 44.61 33.54 13.81
N ARG A 17 44.23 33.98 15.00
CA ARG A 17 43.09 33.46 15.76
C ARG A 17 41.77 33.85 15.12
N GLU A 18 41.64 35.08 14.62
CA GLU A 18 40.41 35.55 13.96
C GLU A 18 40.23 34.92 12.57
N TRP A 19 41.35 34.62 11.88
CA TRP A 19 41.30 33.91 10.60
C TRP A 19 40.86 32.45 10.78
N LEU A 20 41.37 31.74 11.83
CA LEU A 20 40.95 30.38 12.16
C LEU A 20 39.49 30.31 12.65
N ALA A 21 38.97 31.29 13.37
CA ALA A 21 37.60 31.34 13.79
C ALA A 21 36.62 31.55 12.61
N ARG A 22 37.02 32.36 11.61
CA ARG A 22 36.23 32.56 10.39
C ARG A 22 36.34 31.38 9.40
N ALA A 23 37.44 30.66 9.36
CA ALA A 23 37.55 29.43 8.57
C ALA A 23 36.71 28.26 9.11
N MET A 24 36.47 28.17 10.44
CA MET A 24 35.55 27.16 11.03
C MET A 24 34.07 27.52 10.87
N ALA A 25 33.70 28.77 10.66
CA ALA A 25 32.31 29.16 10.42
C ALA A 25 31.86 28.96 8.95
N ALA A 26 32.79 28.82 8.02
CA ALA A 26 32.48 28.64 6.59
C ALA A 26 32.32 27.17 6.16
N THR A 27 32.62 26.21 7.01
CA THR A 27 32.52 24.77 6.71
C THR A 27 31.24 24.09 7.18
N MET A 28 30.25 24.83 7.68
CA MET A 28 28.96 24.28 8.14
C MET A 28 27.75 24.57 7.22
N ALA A 29 27.95 24.95 5.99
CA ALA A 29 26.87 25.26 5.07
C ALA A 29 26.90 24.47 3.74
N ALA A 30 27.71 23.41 3.64
CA ALA A 30 27.60 22.44 2.54
C ALA A 30 27.03 21.12 3.09
N GLY A 31 25.76 21.13 3.45
CA GLY A 31 25.00 19.93 3.74
C GLY A 31 24.84 19.14 2.44
N LEU A 32 25.77 18.23 2.19
CA LEU A 32 25.52 17.10 1.28
C LEU A 32 24.31 16.37 1.83
N ALA A 33 23.15 16.54 1.17
CA ALA A 33 21.99 15.70 1.38
C ALA A 33 22.40 14.28 0.93
N TRP A 34 22.88 13.49 1.86
CA TRP A 34 22.89 12.03 1.68
C TRP A 34 21.46 11.58 1.42
N PRO A 35 21.22 10.73 0.39
CA PRO A 35 19.92 10.10 0.29
C PRO A 35 19.67 9.40 1.63
N ALA A 36 18.58 9.72 2.29
CA ALA A 36 18.17 9.08 3.52
C ALA A 36 18.09 7.57 3.23
N LEU A 37 19.09 6.83 3.67
CA LEU A 37 19.00 5.39 3.85
C LEU A 37 17.76 5.18 4.71
N GLY A 38 16.71 4.57 4.12
CA GLY A 38 15.44 4.37 4.80
C GLY A 38 15.70 3.85 6.20
N ALA A 39 15.19 4.53 7.21
CA ALA A 39 15.32 4.15 8.60
C ALA A 39 14.92 2.68 8.73
N VAL A 40 15.83 1.82 9.17
CA VAL A 40 15.52 0.44 9.54
C VAL A 40 14.51 0.53 10.68
N PRO A 41 13.27 0.03 10.50
CA PRO A 41 12.29 0.07 11.58
C PRO A 41 12.83 -0.67 12.80
N PRO A 42 12.55 -0.23 14.05
CA PRO A 42 12.98 -0.94 15.23
C PRO A 42 12.49 -2.39 15.18
N ALA A 43 13.32 -3.33 15.60
CA ALA A 43 13.02 -4.75 15.62
C ALA A 43 11.70 -4.98 16.39
N GLY A 44 10.62 -5.30 15.62
CA GLY A 44 9.28 -5.57 16.16
C GLY A 44 8.12 -4.80 15.55
N GLY A 45 8.32 -3.64 14.89
CA GLY A 45 7.27 -2.85 14.26
C GLY A 45 6.84 -3.37 12.90
N VAL A 46 5.58 -3.10 12.49
CA VAL A 46 5.09 -3.32 11.12
C VAL A 46 5.62 -2.19 10.24
N THR A 47 6.24 -2.54 9.12
CA THR A 47 6.67 -1.57 8.12
C THR A 47 5.45 -0.97 7.43
N THR A 48 5.45 0.35 7.31
CA THR A 48 4.36 1.13 6.70
C THR A 48 4.84 1.84 5.44
N ARG A 49 3.88 2.29 4.64
CA ARG A 49 4.11 3.20 3.52
C ARG A 49 3.05 4.28 3.47
N ARG A 50 3.47 5.48 3.10
CA ARG A 50 2.59 6.66 3.05
C ARG A 50 1.68 6.62 1.85
N ILE A 51 0.42 7.00 2.06
CA ILE A 51 -0.50 7.43 1.01
C ILE A 51 -0.04 8.82 0.56
N ALA A 52 0.37 8.97 -0.69
CA ALA A 52 1.00 10.21 -1.15
C ALA A 52 0.09 11.43 -1.02
N SER A 53 -1.24 11.27 -1.25
CA SER A 53 -2.22 12.37 -1.21
C SER A 53 -2.50 12.91 0.20
N SER A 54 -2.20 12.17 1.28
CA SER A 54 -2.52 12.57 2.66
C SER A 54 -1.36 12.50 3.64
N GLY A 55 -0.32 11.72 3.32
CA GLY A 55 0.76 11.39 4.24
C GLY A 55 0.39 10.34 5.29
N GLU A 56 -0.86 9.83 5.32
CA GLU A 56 -1.26 8.73 6.21
C GLU A 56 -0.46 7.46 5.89
N GLU A 57 -0.07 6.72 6.92
CA GLU A 57 0.70 5.50 6.77
C GLU A 57 -0.18 4.26 6.84
N LEU A 58 0.02 3.34 5.90
CA LEU A 58 -0.60 2.03 5.88
C LEU A 58 0.45 0.93 6.02
N PRO A 59 0.18 -0.15 6.79
CA PRO A 59 0.99 -1.36 6.77
C PRO A 59 1.15 -1.90 5.35
N LEU A 60 2.33 -2.43 5.02
CA LEU A 60 2.62 -2.98 3.69
C LEU A 60 1.73 -4.17 3.32
N VAL A 61 1.11 -4.83 4.31
CA VAL A 61 0.20 -5.96 4.11
C VAL A 61 -1.14 -5.66 4.75
N GLY A 62 -2.19 -5.76 3.95
CA GLY A 62 -3.60 -5.70 4.31
C GLY A 62 -4.25 -7.09 4.24
N LEU A 63 -5.58 -7.11 4.28
CA LEU A 63 -6.40 -8.32 4.22
C LEU A 63 -7.42 -8.22 3.09
N GLY A 64 -7.29 -9.07 2.07
CA GLY A 64 -8.33 -9.28 1.06
C GLY A 64 -9.38 -10.26 1.55
N SER A 65 -10.57 -10.21 0.96
CA SER A 65 -11.71 -11.01 1.40
C SER A 65 -12.34 -11.90 0.31
N TRP A 66 -11.89 -11.77 -0.94
CA TRP A 66 -12.47 -12.53 -2.05
C TRP A 66 -12.36 -14.05 -1.83
N ILE A 67 -13.47 -14.77 -2.03
CA ILE A 67 -13.67 -16.20 -1.76
C ILE A 67 -13.56 -16.55 -0.27
N SER A 68 -12.50 -16.13 0.42
CA SER A 68 -12.18 -16.57 1.79
C SER A 68 -13.20 -16.11 2.85
N PHE A 69 -13.94 -15.03 2.59
CA PHE A 69 -15.00 -14.53 3.46
C PHE A 69 -16.42 -14.77 2.90
N ASN A 70 -16.54 -15.48 1.77
CA ASN A 70 -17.85 -15.85 1.22
C ASN A 70 -18.39 -17.11 1.89
N VAL A 71 -18.72 -17.02 3.18
CA VAL A 71 -19.12 -18.16 4.02
C VAL A 71 -20.64 -18.27 4.25
N GLY A 72 -21.42 -17.41 3.59
CA GLY A 72 -22.87 -17.43 3.69
C GLY A 72 -23.38 -17.12 5.09
N ARG A 73 -24.29 -17.98 5.60
CA ARG A 73 -24.89 -17.87 6.94
C ARG A 73 -24.30 -18.89 7.93
N ASP A 74 -23.28 -19.63 7.56
CA ASP A 74 -22.61 -20.59 8.43
C ASP A 74 -21.97 -19.86 9.62
N GLN A 75 -22.50 -20.11 10.82
CA GLN A 75 -22.07 -19.44 12.04
C GLN A 75 -20.64 -19.83 12.42
N ALA A 76 -20.26 -21.10 12.27
CA ALA A 76 -18.92 -21.57 12.60
C ALA A 76 -17.86 -20.97 11.67
N ALA A 77 -18.19 -20.88 10.37
CA ALA A 77 -17.31 -20.23 9.39
C ALA A 77 -17.20 -18.71 9.61
N ARG A 78 -18.27 -18.04 10.05
CA ARG A 78 -18.21 -16.62 10.45
C ARG A 78 -17.35 -16.38 11.68
N GLU A 79 -17.45 -17.24 12.70
CA GLU A 79 -16.57 -17.16 13.88
C GLU A 79 -15.12 -17.44 13.49
N SER A 80 -14.85 -18.41 12.62
CA SER A 80 -13.50 -18.64 12.08
C SER A 80 -12.97 -17.40 11.34
N SER A 81 -13.81 -16.74 10.54
CA SER A 81 -13.46 -15.48 9.87
C SER A 81 -13.19 -14.36 10.89
N THR A 82 -13.93 -14.33 12.00
CA THR A 82 -13.69 -13.38 13.10
C THR A 82 -12.31 -13.57 13.72
N GLU A 83 -11.87 -14.81 13.93
CA GLU A 83 -10.52 -15.09 14.44
C GLU A 83 -9.41 -14.68 13.43
N VAL A 84 -9.65 -14.80 12.14
CA VAL A 84 -8.76 -14.28 11.09
C VAL A 84 -8.62 -12.75 11.20
N VAL A 85 -9.74 -12.03 11.32
CA VAL A 85 -9.75 -10.56 11.48
C VAL A 85 -9.11 -10.14 12.81
N ARG A 86 -9.38 -10.88 13.90
CA ARG A 86 -8.71 -10.64 15.20
C ARG A 86 -7.20 -10.76 15.09
N ALA A 87 -6.71 -11.84 14.50
CA ALA A 87 -5.28 -12.09 14.31
C ALA A 87 -4.63 -11.03 13.41
N PHE A 88 -5.37 -10.55 12.40
CA PHE A 88 -4.91 -9.49 11.50
C PHE A 88 -4.67 -8.18 12.26
N PHE A 89 -5.63 -7.70 13.03
CA PHE A 89 -5.46 -6.50 13.84
C PHE A 89 -4.39 -6.67 14.93
N ALA A 90 -4.35 -7.83 15.59
CA ALA A 90 -3.33 -8.14 16.59
C ALA A 90 -1.90 -8.15 16.01
N ALA A 91 -1.74 -8.49 14.74
CA ALA A 91 -0.47 -8.42 14.02
C ALA A 91 -0.11 -7.01 13.51
N GLY A 92 -0.94 -6.00 13.76
CA GLY A 92 -0.73 -4.62 13.33
C GLY A 92 -1.32 -4.29 11.95
N GLY A 93 -2.21 -5.14 11.42
CA GLY A 93 -2.93 -4.88 10.19
C GLY A 93 -3.95 -3.76 10.34
N ARG A 94 -4.31 -3.09 9.22
CA ARG A 94 -5.28 -2.00 9.21
C ARG A 94 -6.25 -2.09 8.04
N LEU A 95 -5.75 -2.26 6.80
CA LEU A 95 -6.54 -2.23 5.59
C LEU A 95 -7.23 -3.58 5.36
N ILE A 96 -8.58 -3.59 5.32
CA ILE A 96 -9.40 -4.71 4.86
C ILE A 96 -10.10 -4.28 3.57
N ASP A 97 -10.01 -5.12 2.52
CA ASP A 97 -10.58 -4.86 1.20
C ASP A 97 -11.68 -5.87 0.87
N SER A 98 -12.83 -5.38 0.41
CA SER A 98 -13.95 -6.20 -0.06
C SER A 98 -14.63 -5.63 -1.30
N SER A 99 -15.75 -6.24 -1.70
CA SER A 99 -16.58 -5.82 -2.83
C SER A 99 -17.98 -6.43 -2.75
N PRO A 100 -19.03 -5.75 -3.25
CA PRO A 100 -20.35 -6.33 -3.46
C PRO A 100 -20.34 -7.60 -4.33
N MET A 101 -19.33 -7.73 -5.20
CA MET A 101 -19.12 -8.91 -6.04
C MET A 101 -18.73 -10.18 -5.26
N TYR A 102 -18.30 -10.06 -4.00
CA TYR A 102 -17.68 -11.16 -3.26
C TYR A 102 -18.69 -11.97 -2.40
N GLY A 103 -19.93 -12.09 -2.88
CA GLY A 103 -20.98 -12.87 -2.20
C GLY A 103 -21.27 -12.35 -0.80
N SER A 104 -21.14 -13.21 0.21
CA SER A 104 -21.40 -12.86 1.62
C SER A 104 -20.20 -12.23 2.34
N SER A 105 -19.15 -11.83 1.62
CA SER A 105 -17.93 -11.28 2.24
C SER A 105 -18.22 -10.04 3.10
N GLN A 106 -19.03 -9.10 2.61
CA GLN A 106 -19.36 -7.87 3.34
C GLN A 106 -20.07 -8.15 4.68
N PRO A 107 -21.18 -8.91 4.74
CA PRO A 107 -21.81 -9.24 6.02
C PRO A 107 -20.92 -10.12 6.92
N THR A 108 -20.01 -10.91 6.37
CA THR A 108 -19.03 -11.67 7.17
C THR A 108 -18.03 -10.74 7.85
N ILE A 109 -17.52 -9.73 7.13
CA ILE A 109 -16.65 -8.69 7.70
C ILE A 109 -17.39 -7.91 8.76
N GLY A 110 -18.63 -7.46 8.50
CA GLY A 110 -19.44 -6.73 9.48
C GLY A 110 -19.69 -7.53 10.74
N HIS A 111 -19.98 -8.84 10.63
CA HIS A 111 -20.08 -9.74 11.78
C HIS A 111 -18.78 -9.74 12.59
N ALA A 112 -17.64 -9.91 11.94
CA ALA A 112 -16.35 -9.91 12.62
C ALA A 112 -16.04 -8.57 13.30
N LEU A 113 -16.28 -7.44 12.63
CA LEU A 113 -16.07 -6.11 13.19
C LEU A 113 -16.94 -5.87 14.42
N ALA A 114 -18.24 -6.23 14.37
CA ALA A 114 -19.15 -6.10 15.50
C ALA A 114 -18.70 -6.97 16.70
N ARG A 115 -18.28 -8.21 16.46
CA ARG A 115 -17.75 -9.13 17.51
C ARG A 115 -16.46 -8.61 18.14
N LEU A 116 -15.67 -7.80 17.41
CA LEU A 116 -14.42 -7.21 17.87
C LEU A 116 -14.57 -5.79 18.42
N GLY A 117 -15.80 -5.25 18.46
CA GLY A 117 -16.06 -3.90 18.96
C GLY A 117 -15.57 -2.79 18.03
N HIS A 118 -15.59 -3.03 16.72
CA HIS A 118 -15.15 -2.07 15.68
C HIS A 118 -13.74 -1.49 15.96
N PRO A 119 -12.67 -2.26 15.76
CA PRO A 119 -11.30 -1.85 16.09
C PRO A 119 -10.93 -0.50 15.45
N ALA A 120 -10.42 0.43 16.26
CA ALA A 120 -10.07 1.79 15.84
C ALA A 120 -9.06 1.89 14.67
N PRO A 121 -8.09 0.97 14.51
CA PRO A 121 -7.13 1.07 13.40
C PRO A 121 -7.68 0.60 12.03
N LEU A 122 -8.96 0.23 11.92
CA LEU A 122 -9.55 -0.19 10.65
C LEU A 122 -9.39 0.90 9.57
N PHE A 123 -8.82 0.50 8.43
CA PHE A 123 -8.91 1.22 7.16
C PHE A 123 -9.80 0.40 6.21
N SER A 124 -11.02 0.86 6.01
CA SER A 124 -12.04 0.16 5.25
C SER A 124 -11.95 0.50 3.75
N ALA A 125 -11.61 -0.48 2.93
CA ALA A 125 -11.55 -0.37 1.47
C ALA A 125 -12.69 -1.18 0.84
N GLU A 126 -13.55 -0.49 0.10
CA GLU A 126 -14.72 -1.09 -0.53
C GLU A 126 -14.82 -0.66 -2.01
N LYS A 127 -15.76 -1.25 -2.74
CA LYS A 127 -15.92 -1.01 -4.18
C LYS A 127 -17.39 -0.76 -4.52
N VAL A 128 -17.61 0.09 -5.54
CA VAL A 128 -18.88 0.14 -6.25
C VAL A 128 -18.78 -0.79 -7.46
N TRP A 129 -19.75 -1.70 -7.58
CA TRP A 129 -19.80 -2.68 -8.67
C TRP A 129 -21.25 -2.88 -9.13
N ILE A 130 -21.70 -1.96 -9.97
CA ILE A 130 -23.05 -1.98 -10.56
C ILE A 130 -23.03 -1.26 -11.90
N GLY A 131 -23.70 -1.85 -12.89
CA GLY A 131 -23.75 -1.31 -14.26
C GLY A 131 -24.67 -0.10 -14.40
N ASP A 132 -25.71 -0.02 -13.58
CA ASP A 132 -26.61 1.15 -13.54
C ASP A 132 -26.07 2.19 -12.52
N PRO A 133 -25.54 3.31 -12.97
CA PRO A 133 -24.98 4.33 -12.09
C PRO A 133 -25.99 4.95 -11.12
N ALA A 134 -27.30 4.95 -11.47
CA ALA A 134 -28.33 5.48 -10.59
C ALA A 134 -28.45 4.68 -9.28
N GLN A 135 -28.12 3.39 -9.31
CA GLN A 135 -28.14 2.51 -8.15
C GLN A 135 -26.84 2.52 -7.34
N GLY A 136 -25.78 3.19 -7.82
CA GLY A 136 -24.47 3.19 -7.17
C GLY A 136 -24.51 3.68 -5.73
N ALA A 137 -25.25 4.77 -5.46
CA ALA A 137 -25.39 5.31 -4.10
C ALA A 137 -26.07 4.32 -3.14
N ALA A 138 -27.14 3.64 -3.60
CA ALA A 138 -27.84 2.63 -2.82
C ALA A 138 -26.95 1.41 -2.52
N GLN A 139 -26.16 0.94 -3.51
CA GLN A 139 -25.22 -0.15 -3.30
C GLN A 139 -24.14 0.21 -2.26
N MET A 140 -23.57 1.41 -2.34
CA MET A 140 -22.56 1.87 -1.37
C MET A 140 -23.14 2.00 0.04
N ALA A 141 -24.38 2.49 0.17
CA ALA A 141 -25.09 2.56 1.44
C ALA A 141 -25.37 1.16 2.04
N ALA A 142 -25.79 0.21 1.21
CA ALA A 142 -25.96 -1.18 1.62
C ALA A 142 -24.65 -1.81 2.09
N SER A 143 -23.53 -1.56 1.37
CA SER A 143 -22.19 -2.00 1.77
C SER A 143 -21.81 -1.43 3.14
N ALA A 144 -22.04 -0.14 3.39
CA ALA A 144 -21.76 0.49 4.68
C ALA A 144 -22.60 -0.15 5.82
N ALA A 145 -23.86 -0.43 5.55
CA ALA A 145 -24.73 -1.13 6.49
C ALA A 145 -24.23 -2.56 6.79
N PHE A 146 -23.78 -3.31 5.78
CA PHE A 146 -23.20 -4.64 5.99
C PHE A 146 -21.95 -4.61 6.85
N TRP A 147 -21.06 -3.64 6.66
CA TRP A 147 -19.83 -3.49 7.45
C TRP A 147 -20.08 -2.87 8.85
N GLY A 148 -21.23 -2.22 9.07
CA GLY A 148 -21.51 -1.47 10.28
C GLY A 148 -20.63 -0.23 10.42
N VAL A 149 -20.28 0.42 9.31
CA VAL A 149 -19.45 1.64 9.30
C VAL A 149 -20.27 2.84 8.83
N SER A 150 -19.99 4.02 9.37
CA SER A 150 -20.67 5.26 8.98
C SER A 150 -20.16 5.79 7.61
N ARG A 151 -18.91 5.49 7.26
CA ARG A 151 -18.30 5.82 5.97
C ARG A 151 -17.15 4.86 5.70
N PHE A 152 -16.83 4.67 4.42
CA PHE A 152 -15.60 3.99 4.01
C PHE A 152 -14.42 4.95 3.97
N ASP A 153 -13.22 4.44 4.26
CA ASP A 153 -11.99 5.18 4.02
C ASP A 153 -11.72 5.29 2.53
N LEU A 154 -11.76 4.17 1.81
CA LEU A 154 -11.53 4.11 0.37
C LEU A 154 -12.74 3.49 -0.34
N MET A 155 -13.26 4.18 -1.34
CA MET A 155 -14.23 3.64 -2.29
C MET A 155 -13.62 3.57 -3.68
N GLN A 156 -13.74 2.41 -4.35
CA GLN A 156 -13.10 2.13 -5.62
C GLN A 156 -14.13 1.73 -6.69
N VAL A 157 -13.94 2.15 -7.93
CA VAL A 157 -14.72 1.60 -9.05
C VAL A 157 -14.16 0.23 -9.42
N HIS A 158 -14.96 -0.82 -9.23
CA HIS A 158 -14.53 -2.21 -9.41
C HIS A 158 -14.45 -2.60 -10.88
N ASN A 159 -13.28 -3.07 -11.31
CA ASN A 159 -13.02 -3.51 -12.69
C ASN A 159 -13.36 -2.44 -13.73
N LEU A 160 -13.29 -1.16 -13.37
CA LEU A 160 -13.63 -0.01 -14.21
C LEU A 160 -15.09 -0.06 -14.76
N LEU A 161 -16.00 -0.76 -14.08
CA LEU A 161 -17.40 -0.86 -14.49
C LEU A 161 -18.06 0.52 -14.36
N SER A 162 -18.58 1.06 -15.45
CA SER A 162 -19.24 2.38 -15.51
C SER A 162 -18.43 3.50 -14.80
N TRP A 163 -17.10 3.48 -14.97
CA TRP A 163 -16.21 4.39 -14.24
C TRP A 163 -16.46 5.87 -14.57
N ARG A 164 -16.89 6.17 -15.82
CA ARG A 164 -17.15 7.54 -16.27
C ARG A 164 -18.26 8.21 -15.48
N GLU A 165 -19.21 7.42 -15.03
CA GLU A 165 -20.38 7.86 -14.27
C GLU A 165 -20.12 7.76 -12.74
N HIS A 166 -19.42 6.72 -12.29
CA HIS A 166 -19.16 6.53 -10.87
C HIS A 166 -18.08 7.47 -10.33
N LEU A 167 -16.97 7.73 -11.04
CA LEU A 167 -15.88 8.55 -10.52
C LEU A 167 -16.30 9.98 -10.16
N PRO A 168 -17.06 10.73 -10.99
CA PRO A 168 -17.52 12.07 -10.61
C PRO A 168 -18.31 12.05 -9.31
N ARG A 169 -19.19 11.07 -9.12
CA ARG A 169 -19.97 10.92 -7.88
C ARG A 169 -19.09 10.58 -6.68
N LEU A 170 -18.08 9.74 -6.83
CA LEU A 170 -17.12 9.45 -5.75
C LEU A 170 -16.32 10.69 -5.37
N PHE A 171 -15.93 11.53 -6.32
CA PHE A 171 -15.26 12.80 -6.04
C PHE A 171 -16.16 13.77 -5.29
N GLU A 172 -17.44 13.88 -5.67
CA GLU A 172 -18.44 14.66 -4.91
C GLU A 172 -18.59 14.13 -3.48
N MET A 173 -18.65 12.80 -3.30
CA MET A 173 -18.73 12.19 -1.97
C MET A 173 -17.48 12.47 -1.13
N LYS A 174 -16.30 12.45 -1.75
CA LYS A 174 -15.04 12.81 -1.08
C LYS A 174 -15.03 14.29 -0.68
N ALA A 175 -15.41 15.18 -1.57
CA ALA A 175 -15.49 16.61 -1.29
C ALA A 175 -16.48 16.92 -0.14
N ALA A 176 -17.57 16.16 -0.04
CA ALA A 176 -18.54 16.26 1.06
C ALA A 176 -18.12 15.53 2.36
N GLY A 177 -16.90 14.98 2.44
CA GLY A 177 -16.40 14.25 3.61
C GLY A 177 -17.05 12.87 3.85
N ARG A 178 -17.84 12.37 2.89
CA ARG A 178 -18.50 11.06 2.97
C ARG A 178 -17.60 9.89 2.57
N LEU A 179 -16.44 10.18 1.99
CA LEU A 179 -15.33 9.27 1.69
C LEU A 179 -14.04 9.99 2.02
N ARG A 180 -12.97 9.23 2.32
CA ARG A 180 -11.64 9.81 2.51
C ARG A 180 -10.82 9.75 1.23
N TYR A 181 -10.90 8.61 0.52
CA TYR A 181 -10.13 8.33 -0.68
C TYR A 181 -10.99 7.75 -1.78
N VAL A 182 -10.61 8.02 -3.02
CA VAL A 182 -11.24 7.49 -4.23
C VAL A 182 -10.23 6.70 -5.04
N GLY A 183 -10.64 5.53 -5.55
CA GLY A 183 -9.78 4.67 -6.34
C GLY A 183 -10.48 3.96 -7.48
N ILE A 184 -9.69 3.21 -8.23
CA ILE A 184 -10.13 2.34 -9.33
C ILE A 184 -9.44 0.99 -9.22
N THR A 185 -10.07 -0.07 -9.74
CA THR A 185 -9.47 -1.40 -9.71
C THR A 185 -9.55 -2.11 -11.05
N THR A 186 -8.52 -2.94 -11.31
CA THR A 186 -8.54 -4.02 -12.29
C THR A 186 -7.93 -5.28 -11.68
N SER A 187 -8.08 -6.40 -12.38
CA SER A 187 -7.41 -7.66 -12.01
C SER A 187 -6.97 -8.44 -13.24
N GLU A 188 -6.02 -9.36 -13.07
CA GLU A 188 -5.57 -10.31 -14.11
C GLU A 188 -4.96 -9.63 -15.35
N GLY A 189 -4.33 -8.48 -15.22
CA GLY A 189 -3.74 -7.75 -16.34
C GLY A 189 -4.76 -7.15 -17.32
N ARG A 190 -6.06 -7.19 -16.98
CA ARG A 190 -7.12 -6.70 -17.87
C ARG A 190 -7.20 -5.17 -17.86
N ARG A 191 -7.53 -4.60 -19.03
CA ARG A 191 -7.81 -3.15 -19.22
C ARG A 191 -6.66 -2.23 -18.77
N HIS A 192 -5.41 -2.66 -18.86
CA HIS A 192 -4.26 -1.87 -18.44
C HIS A 192 -4.16 -0.53 -19.18
N SER A 193 -4.45 -0.48 -20.48
CA SER A 193 -4.43 0.78 -21.25
C SER A 193 -5.47 1.79 -20.75
N GLU A 194 -6.67 1.32 -20.43
CA GLU A 194 -7.72 2.18 -19.87
C GLU A 194 -7.42 2.60 -18.44
N LEU A 195 -6.88 1.67 -17.62
CA LEU A 195 -6.41 1.97 -16.27
C LEU A 195 -5.35 3.08 -16.31
N GLU A 196 -4.37 2.98 -17.21
CA GLU A 196 -3.34 3.99 -17.42
C GLU A 196 -3.93 5.35 -17.82
N GLN A 197 -4.90 5.35 -18.75
CA GLN A 197 -5.58 6.58 -19.16
C GLN A 197 -6.26 7.28 -17.99
N ILE A 198 -6.97 6.53 -17.14
CA ILE A 198 -7.63 7.09 -15.95
C ILE A 198 -6.60 7.62 -14.97
N MET A 199 -5.54 6.86 -14.69
CA MET A 199 -4.45 7.29 -13.81
C MET A 199 -3.77 8.58 -14.29
N ARG A 200 -3.69 8.82 -15.61
CA ARG A 200 -3.13 10.06 -16.18
C ARG A 200 -4.06 11.26 -16.06
N THR A 201 -5.37 11.05 -16.14
CA THR A 201 -6.35 12.12 -16.35
C THR A 201 -7.21 12.42 -15.13
N GLN A 202 -7.41 11.46 -14.21
CA GLN A 202 -8.32 11.62 -13.09
C GLN A 202 -7.55 11.82 -11.77
N PRO A 203 -8.09 12.63 -10.81
CA PRO A 203 -7.46 12.90 -9.53
C PRO A 203 -7.76 11.80 -8.48
N ILE A 204 -7.49 10.55 -8.84
CA ILE A 204 -7.69 9.41 -7.95
C ILE A 204 -6.57 9.31 -6.92
N ASP A 205 -6.88 8.81 -5.74
CA ASP A 205 -5.91 8.59 -4.66
C ASP A 205 -5.28 7.20 -4.72
N PHE A 206 -6.04 6.20 -5.20
CA PHE A 206 -5.64 4.80 -5.21
C PHE A 206 -5.87 4.13 -6.56
N VAL A 207 -4.98 3.22 -6.90
CA VAL A 207 -5.17 2.21 -7.94
C VAL A 207 -4.96 0.83 -7.33
N GLN A 208 -5.87 -0.11 -7.65
CA GLN A 208 -5.71 -1.52 -7.29
C GLN A 208 -5.49 -2.35 -8.54
N LEU A 209 -4.41 -3.14 -8.57
CA LEU A 209 -4.00 -3.93 -9.72
C LEU A 209 -3.32 -5.24 -9.30
N SER A 210 -3.26 -6.21 -10.23
CA SER A 210 -2.57 -7.48 -10.00
C SER A 210 -1.06 -7.32 -10.20
N TYR A 211 -0.29 -7.82 -9.25
CA TYR A 211 1.16 -7.86 -9.32
C TYR A 211 1.72 -8.97 -8.43
N ASN A 212 2.63 -9.77 -8.95
CA ASN A 212 3.30 -10.84 -8.23
C ASN A 212 4.60 -11.25 -8.95
N LEU A 213 5.29 -12.28 -8.46
CA LEU A 213 6.55 -12.77 -9.02
C LEU A 213 6.49 -13.17 -10.51
N LEU A 214 5.32 -13.56 -11.03
CA LEU A 214 5.12 -13.96 -12.42
C LEU A 214 4.42 -12.88 -13.26
N ASP A 215 3.38 -12.22 -12.71
CA ASP A 215 2.61 -11.19 -13.39
C ASP A 215 3.24 -9.82 -13.10
N ARG A 216 4.23 -9.41 -13.92
CA ARG A 216 5.10 -8.24 -13.69
C ARG A 216 4.92 -7.10 -14.69
N GLU A 217 3.97 -7.23 -15.61
CA GLU A 217 3.75 -6.25 -16.68
C GLU A 217 3.55 -4.80 -16.15
N VAL A 218 2.95 -4.67 -14.99
CA VAL A 218 2.70 -3.36 -14.34
C VAL A 218 3.98 -2.58 -13.99
N GLU A 219 5.12 -3.27 -13.84
CA GLU A 219 6.43 -2.65 -13.58
C GLU A 219 6.89 -1.74 -14.72
N GLN A 220 6.41 -1.99 -15.95
CA GLN A 220 6.85 -1.25 -17.12
C GLN A 220 6.24 0.15 -17.21
N ARG A 221 4.97 0.32 -16.85
CA ARG A 221 4.24 1.59 -17.03
C ARG A 221 3.39 2.01 -15.84
N LEU A 222 2.56 1.12 -15.29
CA LEU A 222 1.56 1.50 -14.28
C LEU A 222 2.18 1.86 -12.93
N LEU A 223 3.16 1.09 -12.45
CA LEU A 223 3.84 1.40 -11.19
C LEU A 223 4.68 2.70 -11.27
N PRO A 224 5.48 2.94 -12.33
CA PRO A 224 6.13 4.24 -12.53
C PRO A 224 5.15 5.41 -12.61
N LEU A 225 4.03 5.25 -13.33
CA LEU A 225 2.99 6.26 -13.42
C LEU A 225 2.35 6.56 -12.06
N ALA A 226 2.07 5.53 -11.26
CA ALA A 226 1.53 5.70 -9.92
C ALA A 226 2.47 6.56 -9.05
N GLN A 227 3.78 6.28 -9.07
CA GLN A 227 4.78 7.09 -8.35
C GLN A 227 4.81 8.54 -8.86
N GLN A 228 4.85 8.75 -10.17
CA GLN A 228 4.87 10.08 -10.77
C GLN A 228 3.64 10.91 -10.41
N ARG A 229 2.47 10.28 -10.32
CA ARG A 229 1.19 10.92 -10.04
C ARG A 229 0.84 10.99 -8.54
N GLY A 230 1.66 10.39 -7.68
CA GLY A 230 1.35 10.30 -6.24
C GLY A 230 0.12 9.45 -5.94
N ILE A 231 -0.16 8.42 -6.77
CA ILE A 231 -1.28 7.49 -6.58
C ILE A 231 -0.79 6.31 -5.73
N ALA A 232 -1.49 6.01 -4.65
CA ALA A 232 -1.20 4.86 -3.81
C ALA A 232 -1.62 3.56 -4.52
N VAL A 233 -0.79 2.51 -4.41
CA VAL A 233 -1.01 1.23 -5.10
C VAL A 233 -1.39 0.15 -4.11
N ILE A 234 -2.57 -0.44 -4.30
CA ILE A 234 -2.97 -1.69 -3.65
C ILE A 234 -2.74 -2.84 -4.64
N VAL A 235 -2.05 -3.88 -4.18
CA VAL A 235 -1.81 -5.07 -4.99
C VAL A 235 -2.77 -6.18 -4.62
N ASN A 236 -3.63 -6.56 -5.57
CA ASN A 236 -4.44 -7.77 -5.48
C ASN A 236 -3.72 -8.97 -6.13
N ARG A 237 -4.22 -10.20 -5.87
CA ARG A 237 -3.69 -11.46 -6.43
C ARG A 237 -2.17 -11.67 -6.24
N PRO A 238 -1.58 -11.32 -5.08
CA PRO A 238 -0.13 -11.50 -4.87
C PRO A 238 0.31 -12.97 -4.97
N PHE A 239 -0.63 -13.93 -4.84
CA PHE A 239 -0.42 -15.37 -4.93
C PHE A 239 -1.11 -16.02 -6.13
N ARG A 240 -1.62 -15.26 -7.12
CA ARG A 240 -2.38 -15.80 -8.27
C ARG A 240 -3.51 -16.74 -7.84
N GLN A 241 -4.31 -16.33 -6.84
CA GLN A 241 -5.37 -17.16 -6.23
C GLN A 241 -4.87 -18.45 -5.55
N GLY A 242 -3.62 -18.52 -5.17
CA GLY A 242 -2.98 -19.68 -4.54
C GLY A 242 -2.09 -20.47 -5.47
N SER A 243 -2.32 -20.48 -6.79
CA SER A 243 -1.58 -21.30 -7.75
C SER A 243 -0.06 -21.02 -7.73
N LEU A 244 0.36 -19.79 -7.48
CA LEU A 244 1.78 -19.47 -7.32
C LEU A 244 2.37 -20.17 -6.10
N LEU A 245 1.67 -20.18 -4.97
CA LEU A 245 2.16 -20.86 -3.76
C LEU A 245 2.15 -22.37 -3.92
N GLU A 246 1.15 -22.94 -4.57
CA GLU A 246 1.09 -24.38 -4.87
C GLU A 246 2.31 -24.84 -5.69
N THR A 247 2.77 -24.03 -6.63
CA THR A 247 3.99 -24.29 -7.39
C THR A 247 5.23 -24.15 -6.51
N LEU A 248 5.38 -23.01 -5.84
CA LEU A 248 6.57 -22.67 -5.08
C LEU A 248 6.82 -23.63 -3.90
N GLN A 249 5.76 -24.09 -3.23
CA GLN A 249 5.87 -25.01 -2.07
C GLN A 249 6.41 -26.40 -2.42
N ARG A 250 6.48 -26.77 -3.70
CA ARG A 250 7.15 -28.00 -4.16
C ARG A 250 8.68 -27.88 -4.12
N HIS A 251 9.19 -26.69 -3.97
CA HIS A 251 10.62 -26.37 -3.97
C HIS A 251 11.08 -25.93 -2.58
N ARG A 252 12.33 -26.23 -2.23
CA ARG A 252 12.94 -25.73 -0.99
C ARG A 252 13.06 -24.22 -1.02
N LEU A 253 12.87 -23.61 0.14
CA LEU A 253 13.09 -22.17 0.28
C LEU A 253 14.58 -21.86 -0.02
N PRO A 254 14.87 -20.88 -0.89
CA PRO A 254 16.24 -20.50 -1.23
C PRO A 254 17.01 -19.98 -0.01
N ALA A 255 18.32 -20.26 0.05
CA ALA A 255 19.17 -19.84 1.18
C ALA A 255 19.16 -18.31 1.44
N TRP A 256 18.99 -17.51 0.38
CA TRP A 256 18.90 -16.05 0.52
C TRP A 256 17.62 -15.56 1.23
N ALA A 257 16.58 -16.40 1.35
CA ALA A 257 15.33 -16.04 2.03
C ALA A 257 15.55 -15.68 3.50
N ALA A 258 16.46 -16.36 4.19
CA ALA A 258 16.87 -16.00 5.55
C ALA A 258 17.50 -14.60 5.62
N GLY A 259 18.18 -14.17 4.54
CA GLY A 259 18.77 -12.84 4.41
C GLY A 259 17.75 -11.69 4.43
N ILE A 260 16.49 -11.97 4.14
CA ILE A 260 15.37 -11.03 4.19
C ILE A 260 14.30 -11.46 5.22
N ASP A 261 14.69 -12.21 6.23
CA ASP A 261 13.83 -12.65 7.34
C ASP A 261 12.56 -13.36 6.87
N CYS A 262 12.67 -14.26 5.88
CA CYS A 262 11.58 -15.10 5.37
C CYS A 262 11.78 -16.57 5.78
N ASP A 263 10.73 -17.17 6.32
CA ASP A 263 10.63 -18.58 6.70
C ASP A 263 9.63 -19.38 5.82
N SER A 264 8.98 -18.72 4.86
CA SER A 264 8.00 -19.31 3.97
C SER A 264 7.99 -18.66 2.59
N TRP A 265 7.52 -19.41 1.58
CA TRP A 265 7.31 -18.90 0.23
C TRP A 265 6.23 -17.78 0.18
N ALA A 266 5.25 -17.82 1.07
CA ALA A 266 4.27 -16.74 1.17
C ALA A 266 4.92 -15.41 1.54
N GLN A 267 5.84 -15.42 2.52
CA GLN A 267 6.61 -14.22 2.89
C GLN A 267 7.54 -13.77 1.77
N VAL A 268 8.23 -14.69 1.09
CA VAL A 268 9.07 -14.37 -0.07
C VAL A 268 8.26 -13.68 -1.16
N ALA A 269 7.12 -14.26 -1.55
CA ALA A 269 6.26 -13.70 -2.59
C ALA A 269 5.69 -12.32 -2.20
N LEU A 270 5.26 -12.14 -0.94
CA LEU A 270 4.77 -10.84 -0.47
C LEU A 270 5.90 -9.81 -0.36
N LYS A 271 7.07 -10.17 0.16
CA LYS A 271 8.21 -9.23 0.23
C LYS A 271 8.67 -8.79 -1.14
N PHE A 272 8.64 -9.67 -2.15
CA PHE A 272 8.85 -9.25 -3.54
C PHE A 272 7.88 -8.14 -3.95
N VAL A 273 6.60 -8.31 -3.69
CA VAL A 273 5.56 -7.33 -4.05
C VAL A 273 5.75 -6.01 -3.28
N VAL A 274 5.81 -6.08 -1.95
CA VAL A 274 5.78 -4.88 -1.10
C VAL A 274 7.12 -4.13 -1.05
N SER A 275 8.21 -4.74 -1.49
CA SER A 275 9.50 -4.06 -1.64
C SER A 275 9.58 -3.14 -2.85
N HIS A 276 8.66 -3.27 -3.82
CA HIS A 276 8.60 -2.31 -4.92
C HIS A 276 8.19 -0.92 -4.39
N PRO A 277 8.97 0.15 -4.68
CA PRO A 277 8.77 1.46 -4.06
C PRO A 277 7.40 2.09 -4.35
N ALA A 278 6.77 1.76 -5.48
CA ALA A 278 5.43 2.24 -5.84
C ALA A 278 4.29 1.52 -5.11
N VAL A 279 4.51 0.33 -4.54
CA VAL A 279 3.44 -0.46 -3.91
C VAL A 279 3.19 0.04 -2.49
N THR A 280 1.97 0.45 -2.19
CA THR A 280 1.57 0.91 -0.85
C THR A 280 1.19 -0.26 0.05
N CYS A 281 0.36 -1.19 -0.44
CA CYS A 281 -0.15 -2.31 0.35
C CYS A 281 -0.48 -3.50 -0.56
N ALA A 282 -0.15 -4.71 -0.13
CA ALA A 282 -0.64 -5.94 -0.76
C ALA A 282 -1.78 -6.55 0.08
N ILE A 283 -2.81 -7.11 -0.59
CA ILE A 283 -4.02 -7.63 0.08
C ILE A 283 -4.22 -9.13 -0.18
N PRO A 284 -3.34 -10.01 0.36
CA PRO A 284 -3.59 -11.45 0.31
C PRO A 284 -4.89 -11.78 1.06
N ALA A 285 -5.70 -12.69 0.49
CA ALA A 285 -6.90 -13.21 1.14
C ALA A 285 -6.60 -14.57 1.77
N THR A 286 -7.18 -14.84 2.94
CA THR A 286 -7.07 -16.14 3.62
C THR A 286 -8.23 -16.36 4.60
N SER A 287 -8.54 -17.63 4.84
CA SER A 287 -9.49 -18.09 5.88
C SER A 287 -8.78 -18.70 7.10
N GLN A 288 -7.43 -18.61 7.18
CA GLN A 288 -6.65 -19.28 8.22
C GLN A 288 -5.81 -18.29 9.02
N VAL A 289 -5.88 -18.35 10.34
CA VAL A 289 -5.10 -17.52 11.28
C VAL A 289 -3.59 -17.69 11.07
N ALA A 290 -3.12 -18.91 10.82
CA ALA A 290 -1.71 -19.19 10.57
C ALA A 290 -1.19 -18.42 9.34
N HIS A 291 -1.98 -18.42 8.26
CA HIS A 291 -1.63 -17.67 7.05
C HIS A 291 -1.64 -16.15 7.27
N VAL A 292 -2.56 -15.62 8.09
CA VAL A 292 -2.53 -14.20 8.48
C VAL A 292 -1.18 -13.85 9.13
N ARG A 293 -0.73 -14.67 10.08
CA ARG A 293 0.54 -14.44 10.78
C ARG A 293 1.74 -14.47 9.81
N GLN A 294 1.76 -15.44 8.91
CA GLN A 294 2.79 -15.52 7.86
C GLN A 294 2.75 -14.28 6.95
N ASN A 295 1.58 -13.91 6.45
CA ASN A 295 1.41 -12.77 5.55
C ASN A 295 1.86 -11.47 6.23
N MET A 296 1.43 -11.23 7.47
CA MET A 296 1.84 -10.06 8.24
C MET A 296 3.32 -10.05 8.59
N GLY A 297 3.97 -11.22 8.66
CA GLY A 297 5.42 -11.37 8.78
C GLY A 297 6.17 -10.72 7.60
N ALA A 298 5.58 -10.72 6.41
CA ALA A 298 6.18 -10.04 5.25
C ALA A 298 6.26 -8.51 5.38
N ALA A 299 5.45 -7.92 6.26
CA ALA A 299 5.54 -6.49 6.59
C ALA A 299 6.56 -6.20 7.70
N ARG A 300 7.45 -7.13 8.04
CA ARG A 300 8.45 -6.99 9.10
C ARG A 300 9.85 -7.33 8.59
N GLY A 301 10.86 -6.81 9.28
CA GLY A 301 12.26 -7.10 8.97
C GLY A 301 12.73 -6.53 7.62
N ARG A 302 13.75 -7.14 7.06
CA ARG A 302 14.45 -6.66 5.86
C ARG A 302 13.62 -6.91 4.60
N LEU A 303 13.60 -5.92 3.70
CA LEU A 303 13.01 -6.04 2.37
C LEU A 303 14.11 -6.30 1.33
N PRO A 304 13.81 -7.07 0.25
CA PRO A 304 14.74 -7.23 -0.85
C PRO A 304 15.02 -5.89 -1.57
N ASP A 305 16.28 -5.65 -1.88
CA ASP A 305 16.70 -4.57 -2.75
C ASP A 305 16.43 -4.89 -4.24
N ALA A 306 16.77 -3.98 -5.14
CA ALA A 306 16.53 -4.14 -6.57
C ALA A 306 17.25 -5.36 -7.18
N ALA A 307 18.50 -5.63 -6.74
CA ALA A 307 19.29 -6.75 -7.23
C ALA A 307 18.67 -8.09 -6.79
N LEU A 308 18.30 -8.20 -5.51
CA LEU A 308 17.64 -9.39 -4.98
C LEU A 308 16.26 -9.59 -5.60
N ARG A 309 15.47 -8.53 -5.83
CA ARG A 309 14.19 -8.61 -6.55
C ARG A 309 14.35 -9.21 -7.96
N SER A 310 15.36 -8.75 -8.70
CA SER A 310 15.67 -9.27 -10.04
C SER A 310 16.02 -10.76 -9.99
N ARG A 311 16.84 -11.15 -9.01
CA ARG A 311 17.19 -12.55 -8.76
C ARG A 311 15.97 -13.41 -8.40
N MET A 312 15.12 -12.94 -7.47
CA MET A 312 13.88 -13.62 -7.07
C MET A 312 12.98 -13.91 -8.27
N ALA A 313 12.79 -12.91 -9.14
CA ALA A 313 11.98 -13.05 -10.33
C ALA A 313 12.57 -14.07 -11.33
N ALA A 314 13.90 -14.04 -11.55
CA ALA A 314 14.57 -14.95 -12.46
C ALA A 314 14.53 -16.42 -11.93
N GLU A 315 14.82 -16.62 -10.64
CA GLU A 315 14.77 -17.96 -10.03
C GLU A 315 13.35 -18.54 -10.08
N VAL A 316 12.32 -17.74 -9.75
CA VAL A 316 10.92 -18.23 -9.78
C VAL A 316 10.43 -18.51 -11.21
N ALA A 317 10.87 -17.73 -12.20
CA ALA A 317 10.53 -17.96 -13.60
C ALA A 317 11.16 -19.24 -14.17
N ALA A 318 12.19 -19.79 -13.52
CA ALA A 318 12.89 -21.01 -13.91
C ALA A 318 12.35 -22.28 -13.22
N LEU A 319 11.41 -22.17 -12.26
CA LEU A 319 10.75 -23.28 -11.56
C LEU A 319 9.57 -23.85 -12.38
#